data_49cf8255d0f4beea71f2fddad265f848
#
_entry.id   49cf8255d0f4beea71f2fddad265f848
#
_cell.length_a   1.000
_cell.length_b   1.000
_cell.length_c   1.000
_cell.angle_alpha   90.00
_cell.angle_beta   90.00
_cell.angle_gamma   90.00
#
_symmetry.space_group_name_H-M   'P 1'
#
loop_
_entity.id
_entity.type
_entity.pdbx_description
1 polymer ?
#
loop_
_entity_poly.entity_id
_entity_poly.type
_entity_poly.pdbx_seq_one_letter_code
_entity_poly.pdbx_strand_id
1 'polypeptide(L)'
;SLTGLPVTQNHFDLPVDALGILRTDHLHYYRGKLGEETEVEFVDRIVGNLEAMILREGPDTIAAFIAEPITGASGVIVPPEGYYQKVQVVLNRYDIMFWADEVITGFGRTGSDFGCNTMGIESPDMMTFAKQLSSAYMPISASAINREMYTAMIEQTATAGAFGHGYTYSGHP
;
A
#
# COMPACT_ATOMS: atom_id res chain seq x y z
N SER A 1 4.54 13.29 -0.92
CA SER A 1 4.64 12.11 -0.06
C SER A 1 3.27 11.50 0.19
N LEU A 2 3.18 10.17 0.16
CA LEU A 2 1.95 9.41 0.46
C LEU A 2 1.70 9.22 1.97
N THR A 3 2.60 9.75 2.82
CA THR A 3 2.54 9.50 4.27
C THR A 3 1.18 9.85 4.88
N GLY A 4 0.67 8.95 5.71
CA GLY A 4 -0.50 9.17 6.56
C GLY A 4 -0.17 9.82 7.92
N LEU A 5 1.12 10.04 8.24
CA LEU A 5 1.55 10.59 9.52
C LEU A 5 1.46 12.12 9.53
N PRO A 6 0.60 12.74 10.37
CA PRO A 6 0.42 14.20 10.40
C PRO A 6 1.73 14.96 10.70
N VAL A 7 2.56 14.42 11.59
CA VAL A 7 3.86 15.04 11.92
C VAL A 7 4.77 15.17 10.70
N THR A 8 4.79 14.16 9.84
CA THR A 8 5.58 14.20 8.60
C THR A 8 4.97 15.16 7.58
N GLN A 9 3.65 15.20 7.46
CA GLN A 9 2.96 16.11 6.55
C GLN A 9 3.23 17.57 6.93
N ASN A 10 3.10 17.90 8.20
CA ASN A 10 3.26 19.27 8.71
C ASN A 10 4.70 19.81 8.57
N HIS A 11 5.71 18.92 8.59
CA HIS A 11 7.12 19.35 8.48
C HIS A 11 7.57 19.65 7.05
N PHE A 12 6.86 19.14 6.04
CA PHE A 12 7.33 19.21 4.64
C PHE A 12 6.43 20.04 3.72
N ASP A 13 5.48 20.80 4.27
CA ASP A 13 4.58 21.65 3.49
C ASP A 13 4.01 20.95 2.23
N LEU A 14 3.50 19.74 2.44
CA LEU A 14 3.02 18.90 1.36
C LEU A 14 1.65 19.36 0.89
N PRO A 15 1.42 19.54 -0.41
CA PRO A 15 0.12 19.89 -0.97
C PRO A 15 -0.81 18.65 -0.98
N VAL A 16 -1.15 18.15 0.21
CA VAL A 16 -1.80 16.83 0.39
C VAL A 16 -3.13 16.75 -0.34
N ASP A 17 -3.89 17.84 -0.30
CA ASP A 17 -5.21 17.92 -0.95
C ASP A 17 -5.11 18.00 -2.47
N ALA A 18 -4.00 18.54 -3.01
CA ALA A 18 -3.77 18.66 -4.44
C ALA A 18 -3.21 17.38 -5.09
N LEU A 19 -2.77 16.41 -4.30
CA LEU A 19 -2.16 15.17 -4.79
C LEU A 19 -3.17 14.06 -5.11
N GLY A 20 -4.46 14.28 -4.87
CA GLY A 20 -5.49 13.25 -5.08
C GLY A 20 -5.32 12.05 -4.13
N ILE A 21 -4.77 12.27 -2.94
CA ILE A 21 -4.54 11.20 -1.96
C ILE A 21 -5.73 11.15 -1.00
N LEU A 22 -6.48 10.07 -1.08
CA LEU A 22 -7.55 9.75 -0.13
C LEU A 22 -6.96 9.02 1.09
N ARG A 23 -7.62 9.14 2.23
CA ARG A 23 -7.24 8.45 3.45
C ARG A 23 -8.45 7.74 4.04
N THR A 24 -8.26 6.48 4.39
CA THR A 24 -9.26 5.66 5.08
C THR A 24 -8.91 5.50 6.56
N ASP A 25 -9.76 4.80 7.30
CA ASP A 25 -9.56 4.56 8.72
C ASP A 25 -8.27 3.79 8.99
N HIS A 26 -7.61 4.13 10.10
CA HIS A 26 -6.42 3.42 10.54
C HIS A 26 -6.79 2.08 11.19
N LEU A 27 -6.04 1.04 10.86
CA LEU A 27 -6.28 -0.34 11.30
C LEU A 27 -5.93 -0.65 12.77
N HIS A 28 -5.61 0.35 13.60
CA HIS A 28 -5.20 0.18 14.99
C HIS A 28 -6.39 -0.08 15.90
N TYR A 29 -6.78 -1.34 16.10
CA TYR A 29 -7.94 -1.74 16.89
C TYR A 29 -7.98 -1.10 18.29
N TYR A 30 -6.88 -1.19 19.06
CA TYR A 30 -6.82 -0.66 20.43
C TYR A 30 -7.22 0.82 20.56
N ARG A 31 -6.91 1.64 19.56
CA ARG A 31 -7.22 3.08 19.55
C ARG A 31 -8.45 3.43 18.73
N GLY A 32 -8.81 2.60 17.77
CA GLY A 32 -9.87 2.89 16.80
C GLY A 32 -11.22 2.25 17.08
N LYS A 33 -11.27 1.29 18.03
CA LYS A 33 -12.52 0.63 18.37
C LYS A 33 -13.51 1.58 19.05
N LEU A 34 -14.80 1.35 18.83
CA LEU A 34 -15.90 2.10 19.43
C LEU A 34 -16.55 1.27 20.55
N GLY A 35 -16.51 1.79 21.77
CA GLY A 35 -17.09 1.11 22.94
C GLY A 35 -16.57 -0.32 23.10
N GLU A 36 -17.49 -1.27 23.16
CA GLU A 36 -17.19 -2.72 23.35
C GLU A 36 -17.05 -3.47 22.01
N GLU A 37 -16.79 -2.77 20.91
CA GLU A 37 -16.59 -3.34 19.58
C GLU A 37 -15.53 -4.44 19.60
N THR A 38 -15.85 -5.60 19.06
CA THR A 38 -14.91 -6.70 18.87
C THR A 38 -13.96 -6.41 17.68
N GLU A 39 -12.85 -7.14 17.56
CA GLU A 39 -11.95 -6.98 16.40
C GLU A 39 -12.66 -7.23 15.07
N VAL A 40 -13.55 -8.20 15.01
CA VAL A 40 -14.30 -8.52 13.79
C VAL A 40 -15.24 -7.37 13.40
N GLU A 41 -15.99 -6.84 14.36
CA GLU A 41 -16.89 -5.68 14.12
C GLU A 41 -16.11 -4.44 13.74
N PHE A 42 -14.94 -4.20 14.37
CA PHE A 42 -14.04 -3.13 14.01
C PHE A 42 -13.57 -3.26 12.56
N VAL A 43 -13.09 -4.45 12.16
CA VAL A 43 -12.65 -4.71 10.79
C VAL A 43 -13.80 -4.49 9.81
N ASP A 44 -14.99 -5.01 10.10
CA ASP A 44 -16.17 -4.84 9.24
C ASP A 44 -16.52 -3.36 9.06
N ARG A 45 -16.46 -2.59 10.12
CA ARG A 45 -16.73 -1.14 10.08
C ARG A 45 -15.70 -0.38 9.24
N ILE A 46 -14.39 -0.57 9.49
CA ILE A 46 -13.36 0.20 8.77
C ILE A 46 -13.26 -0.21 7.29
N VAL A 47 -13.51 -1.47 6.96
CA VAL A 47 -13.59 -1.93 5.57
C VAL A 47 -14.87 -1.41 4.90
N GLY A 48 -16.00 -1.39 5.62
CA GLY A 48 -17.23 -0.76 5.15
C GLY A 48 -17.07 0.75 4.88
N ASN A 49 -16.32 1.45 5.73
CA ASN A 49 -15.99 2.87 5.51
C ASN A 49 -15.09 3.07 4.28
N LEU A 50 -14.13 2.16 4.05
CA LEU A 50 -13.32 2.16 2.83
C LEU A 50 -14.21 2.00 1.59
N GLU A 51 -15.12 1.03 1.58
CA GLU A 51 -16.05 0.81 0.48
C GLU A 51 -16.97 2.02 0.26
N ALA A 52 -17.51 2.59 1.33
CA ALA A 52 -18.34 3.81 1.24
C ALA A 52 -17.55 4.99 0.68
N MET A 53 -16.27 5.13 1.02
CA MET A 53 -15.39 6.15 0.45
C MET A 53 -15.18 5.91 -1.05
N ILE A 54 -14.88 4.68 -1.47
CA ILE A 54 -14.71 4.31 -2.88
C ILE A 54 -15.96 4.68 -3.70
N LEU A 55 -17.14 4.34 -3.18
CA LEU A 55 -18.41 4.64 -3.86
C LEU A 55 -18.69 6.14 -3.94
N ARG A 56 -18.35 6.90 -2.90
CA ARG A 56 -18.54 8.36 -2.86
C ARG A 56 -17.63 9.08 -3.85
N GLU A 57 -16.37 8.68 -3.94
CA GLU A 57 -15.39 9.30 -4.85
C GLU A 57 -15.58 8.85 -6.31
N GLY A 58 -16.21 7.71 -6.53
CA GLY A 58 -16.35 7.03 -7.82
C GLY A 58 -15.20 6.03 -8.05
N PRO A 59 -15.50 4.72 -8.14
CA PRO A 59 -14.48 3.68 -8.28
C PRO A 59 -13.48 3.92 -9.41
N ASP A 60 -13.97 4.38 -10.56
CA ASP A 60 -13.16 4.65 -11.74
C ASP A 60 -12.14 5.80 -11.58
N THR A 61 -12.22 6.54 -10.47
CA THR A 61 -11.28 7.63 -10.16
C THR A 61 -10.14 7.21 -9.24
N ILE A 62 -10.17 5.98 -8.73
CA ILE A 62 -9.21 5.46 -7.75
C ILE A 62 -8.32 4.43 -8.42
N ALA A 63 -7.05 4.76 -8.57
CA ALA A 63 -6.09 3.86 -9.22
C ALA A 63 -5.63 2.71 -8.31
N ALA A 64 -5.32 2.99 -7.05
CA ALA A 64 -4.75 1.99 -6.16
C ALA A 64 -5.03 2.31 -4.68
N PHE A 65 -5.04 1.25 -3.89
CA PHE A 65 -4.94 1.27 -2.43
C PHE A 65 -3.51 0.89 -2.03
N ILE A 66 -2.84 1.74 -1.25
CA ILE A 66 -1.49 1.46 -0.75
C ILE A 66 -1.51 1.22 0.76
N ALA A 67 -0.82 0.16 1.20
CA ALA A 67 -0.66 -0.13 2.62
C ALA A 67 0.62 -0.90 2.92
N GLU A 68 1.19 -0.67 4.11
CA GLU A 68 2.20 -1.56 4.70
C GLU A 68 1.49 -2.82 5.25
N PRO A 69 1.96 -4.06 4.98
CA PRO A 69 1.39 -5.27 5.57
C PRO A 69 1.32 -5.22 7.10
N ILE A 70 2.34 -4.66 7.74
CA ILE A 70 2.35 -4.24 9.14
C ILE A 70 2.88 -2.82 9.16
N THR A 71 2.11 -1.88 9.73
CA THR A 71 2.53 -0.49 9.74
C THR A 71 3.75 -0.30 10.64
N GLY A 72 4.86 0.14 10.08
CA GLY A 72 6.14 0.22 10.80
C GLY A 72 6.31 1.52 11.56
N ALA A 73 6.47 2.64 10.87
CA ALA A 73 6.82 3.94 11.45
C ALA A 73 5.76 4.51 12.38
N SER A 74 4.51 4.12 12.25
CA SER A 74 3.40 4.53 13.12
C SER A 74 3.32 3.76 14.45
N GLY A 75 4.22 2.79 14.70
CA GLY A 75 4.31 2.10 15.99
C GLY A 75 4.28 0.58 15.92
N VAL A 76 4.64 -0.01 14.77
CA VAL A 76 4.64 -1.47 14.54
C VAL A 76 3.26 -2.07 14.85
N ILE A 77 2.25 -1.55 14.16
CA ILE A 77 0.87 -1.97 14.41
C ILE A 77 0.52 -3.12 13.46
N VAL A 78 0.24 -4.27 14.05
CA VAL A 78 -0.21 -5.47 13.34
C VAL A 78 -1.71 -5.32 13.07
N PRO A 79 -2.15 -5.50 11.81
CA PRO A 79 -3.58 -5.49 11.48
C PRO A 79 -4.36 -6.56 12.24
N PRO A 80 -5.62 -6.31 12.59
CA PRO A 80 -6.51 -7.36 13.07
C PRO A 80 -6.68 -8.48 12.06
N GLU A 81 -6.98 -9.68 12.54
CA GLU A 81 -7.18 -10.85 11.69
C GLU A 81 -8.28 -10.60 10.64
N GLY A 82 -8.05 -11.03 9.41
CA GLY A 82 -9.01 -10.91 8.31
C GLY A 82 -9.11 -9.52 7.68
N TYR A 83 -8.39 -8.50 8.18
CA TYR A 83 -8.47 -7.14 7.63
C TYR A 83 -8.13 -7.10 6.14
N TYR A 84 -6.95 -7.56 5.75
CA TYR A 84 -6.52 -7.49 4.36
C TYR A 84 -7.33 -8.38 3.43
N GLN A 85 -7.80 -9.53 3.90
CA GLN A 85 -8.67 -10.40 3.11
C GLN A 85 -9.97 -9.67 2.73
N LYS A 86 -10.58 -8.96 3.69
CA LYS A 86 -11.79 -8.16 3.44
C LYS A 86 -11.50 -6.93 2.57
N VAL A 87 -10.36 -6.26 2.78
CA VAL A 87 -9.92 -5.16 1.91
C VAL A 87 -9.77 -5.65 0.47
N GLN A 88 -9.08 -6.76 0.23
CA GLN A 88 -8.90 -7.29 -1.13
C GLN A 88 -10.22 -7.67 -1.81
N VAL A 89 -11.21 -8.19 -1.06
CA VAL A 89 -12.56 -8.43 -1.62
C VAL A 89 -13.19 -7.13 -2.13
N VAL A 90 -13.05 -6.03 -1.38
CA VAL A 90 -13.56 -4.72 -1.80
C VAL A 90 -12.80 -4.20 -3.02
N LEU A 91 -11.48 -4.20 -2.97
CA LEU A 91 -10.65 -3.70 -4.08
C LEU A 91 -10.91 -4.46 -5.39
N ASN A 92 -10.96 -5.79 -5.32
CA ASN A 92 -11.25 -6.64 -6.49
C ASN A 92 -12.65 -6.38 -7.08
N ARG A 93 -13.64 -6.04 -6.24
CA ARG A 93 -14.99 -5.70 -6.70
C ARG A 93 -15.03 -4.46 -7.58
N TYR A 94 -14.13 -3.51 -7.31
CA TYR A 94 -14.09 -2.21 -7.98
C TYR A 94 -12.88 -2.03 -8.91
N ASP A 95 -12.14 -3.10 -9.19
CA ASP A 95 -10.95 -3.08 -10.05
C ASP A 95 -9.88 -2.06 -9.60
N ILE A 96 -9.69 -1.97 -8.28
CA ILE A 96 -8.70 -1.09 -7.65
C ILE A 96 -7.47 -1.90 -7.31
N MET A 97 -6.30 -1.48 -7.80
CA MET A 97 -5.03 -2.15 -7.56
C MET A 97 -4.63 -2.14 -6.08
N PHE A 98 -4.01 -3.21 -5.62
CA PHE A 98 -3.37 -3.27 -4.29
C PHE A 98 -1.87 -3.05 -4.41
N TRP A 99 -1.37 -1.99 -3.78
CA TRP A 99 0.05 -1.69 -3.69
C TRP A 99 0.58 -1.98 -2.29
N ALA A 100 1.40 -3.03 -2.13
CA ALA A 100 2.00 -3.40 -0.86
C ALA A 100 3.31 -2.62 -0.63
N ASP A 101 3.36 -1.84 0.44
CA ASP A 101 4.61 -1.22 0.91
C ASP A 101 5.38 -2.21 1.79
N GLU A 102 6.27 -2.96 1.18
CA GLU A 102 7.15 -3.96 1.82
C GLU A 102 8.50 -3.38 2.25
N VAL A 103 8.63 -2.06 2.29
CA VAL A 103 9.88 -1.38 2.66
C VAL A 103 10.41 -1.85 4.02
N ILE A 104 9.52 -2.11 4.99
CA ILE A 104 9.89 -2.62 6.33
C ILE A 104 9.69 -4.14 6.41
N THR A 105 8.60 -4.66 5.90
CA THR A 105 8.13 -6.03 6.15
C THR A 105 8.75 -7.08 5.23
N GLY A 106 9.33 -6.68 4.11
CA GLY A 106 9.93 -7.59 3.14
C GLY A 106 11.23 -8.25 3.59
N PHE A 107 11.64 -9.25 2.83
CA PHE A 107 12.92 -9.96 2.95
C PHE A 107 13.14 -10.61 4.32
N GLY A 108 12.14 -11.35 4.81
CA GLY A 108 12.25 -12.17 6.01
C GLY A 108 11.93 -11.45 7.32
N ARG A 109 11.59 -10.15 7.31
CA ARG A 109 11.34 -9.37 8.53
C ARG A 109 10.24 -9.95 9.42
N THR A 110 9.22 -10.54 8.83
CA THR A 110 8.04 -11.10 9.53
C THR A 110 8.12 -12.61 9.72
N GLY A 111 9.21 -13.25 9.30
CA GLY A 111 9.38 -14.71 9.31
C GLY A 111 8.96 -15.39 8.00
N SER A 112 8.30 -14.69 7.11
CA SER A 112 8.01 -15.10 5.72
C SER A 112 8.87 -14.26 4.76
N ASP A 113 8.94 -14.61 3.48
CA ASP A 113 9.69 -13.86 2.48
C ASP A 113 9.22 -12.39 2.43
N PHE A 114 7.90 -12.18 2.48
CA PHE A 114 7.26 -10.86 2.49
C PHE A 114 6.19 -10.76 3.58
N GLY A 115 5.93 -9.56 4.05
CA GLY A 115 4.85 -9.27 4.97
C GLY A 115 3.47 -9.64 4.41
N CYS A 116 3.29 -9.55 3.09
CA CYS A 116 2.10 -10.03 2.40
C CYS A 116 1.82 -11.50 2.72
N ASN A 117 2.84 -12.37 2.68
CA ASN A 117 2.68 -13.78 3.02
C ASN A 117 2.21 -13.98 4.47
N THR A 118 2.78 -13.21 5.39
CA THR A 118 2.42 -13.28 6.82
C THR A 118 1.00 -12.80 7.08
N MET A 119 0.56 -11.77 6.38
CA MET A 119 -0.76 -11.14 6.59
C MET A 119 -1.85 -11.68 5.67
N GLY A 120 -1.54 -12.69 4.84
CA GLY A 120 -2.51 -13.30 3.92
C GLY A 120 -2.99 -12.35 2.82
N ILE A 121 -2.11 -11.45 2.37
CA ILE A 121 -2.34 -10.60 1.20
C ILE A 121 -1.94 -11.42 -0.03
N GLU A 122 -2.89 -11.69 -0.89
CA GLU A 122 -2.69 -12.49 -2.09
C GLU A 122 -2.41 -11.60 -3.30
N SER A 123 -1.34 -11.94 -4.03
CA SER A 123 -1.02 -11.36 -5.35
C SER A 123 -1.20 -9.83 -5.45
N PRO A 124 -0.47 -9.03 -4.66
CA PRO A 124 -0.54 -7.58 -4.81
C PRO A 124 -0.09 -7.18 -6.22
N ASP A 125 -0.69 -6.12 -6.77
CA ASP A 125 -0.37 -5.64 -8.12
C ASP A 125 0.97 -4.93 -8.19
N MET A 126 1.32 -4.25 -7.09
CA MET A 126 2.59 -3.56 -6.92
C MET A 126 3.20 -3.84 -5.56
N MET A 127 4.52 -3.82 -5.50
CA MET A 127 5.27 -3.91 -4.24
C MET A 127 6.43 -2.93 -4.25
N THR A 128 6.66 -2.26 -3.13
CA THR A 128 7.81 -1.36 -2.95
C THR A 128 8.79 -1.94 -1.93
N PHE A 129 10.06 -1.91 -2.25
CA PHE A 129 11.14 -2.49 -1.45
C PHE A 129 12.24 -1.49 -1.15
N ALA A 130 12.82 -1.58 0.04
CA ALA A 130 14.05 -0.90 0.44
C ALA A 130 14.66 -1.63 1.64
N LYS A 131 15.35 -0.94 2.51
CA LYS A 131 15.91 -1.42 3.79
C LYS A 131 16.55 -2.81 3.71
N GLN A 132 15.83 -3.86 4.04
CA GLN A 132 16.35 -5.23 4.07
C GLN A 132 16.71 -5.78 2.68
N LEU A 133 16.24 -5.16 1.60
CA LEU A 133 16.65 -5.49 0.23
C LEU A 133 18.19 -5.54 0.07
N SER A 134 18.90 -4.64 0.75
CA SER A 134 20.38 -4.62 0.76
C SER A 134 20.99 -4.87 2.12
N SER A 135 20.20 -5.14 3.17
CA SER A 135 20.67 -5.25 4.55
C SER A 135 21.51 -4.04 5.00
N ALA A 136 21.18 -2.86 4.50
CA ALA A 136 21.88 -1.59 4.72
C ALA A 136 23.31 -1.48 4.14
N TYR A 137 23.73 -2.44 3.31
CA TYR A 137 25.05 -2.34 2.63
C TYR A 137 25.06 -1.29 1.52
N MET A 138 23.94 -1.09 0.85
CA MET A 138 23.81 -0.15 -0.28
C MET A 138 22.51 0.66 -0.16
N PRO A 139 22.52 1.95 -0.56
CA PRO A 139 21.31 2.76 -0.66
C PRO A 139 20.52 2.36 -1.91
N ILE A 140 19.73 1.30 -1.81
CA ILE A 140 18.95 0.76 -2.92
C ILE A 140 17.47 0.65 -2.54
N SER A 141 16.62 0.86 -3.53
CA SER A 141 15.19 0.56 -3.47
C SER A 141 14.72 -0.01 -4.79
N ALA A 142 13.58 -0.68 -4.78
CA ALA A 142 12.97 -1.23 -5.98
C ALA A 142 11.45 -1.15 -5.88
N SER A 143 10.79 -1.15 -7.04
CA SER A 143 9.36 -1.39 -7.17
C SER A 143 9.15 -2.55 -8.11
N ALA A 144 8.30 -3.48 -7.72
CA ALA A 144 7.82 -4.57 -8.57
C ALA A 144 6.39 -4.28 -9.02
N ILE A 145 6.05 -4.72 -10.21
CA ILE A 145 4.71 -4.66 -10.78
C ILE A 145 4.30 -6.04 -11.25
N ASN A 146 3.01 -6.33 -11.27
CA ASN A 146 2.51 -7.59 -11.80
C ASN A 146 2.63 -7.64 -13.34
N ARG A 147 2.35 -8.81 -13.91
CA ARG A 147 2.47 -9.03 -15.36
C ARG A 147 1.47 -8.22 -16.17
N GLU A 148 0.28 -7.96 -15.64
CA GLU A 148 -0.76 -7.19 -16.32
C GLU A 148 -0.32 -5.74 -16.50
N MET A 149 0.14 -5.09 -15.44
CA MET A 149 0.71 -3.73 -15.50
C MET A 149 1.90 -3.67 -16.47
N TYR A 150 2.81 -4.66 -16.38
CA TYR A 150 3.95 -4.74 -17.29
C TYR A 150 3.50 -4.82 -18.77
N THR A 151 2.49 -5.67 -19.05
CA THR A 151 1.96 -5.84 -20.41
C THR A 151 1.35 -4.53 -20.91
N ALA A 152 0.52 -3.86 -20.10
CA ALA A 152 -0.05 -2.56 -20.44
C ALA A 152 1.02 -1.50 -20.74
N MET A 153 2.10 -1.47 -19.95
CA MET A 153 3.24 -0.56 -20.19
C MET A 153 3.94 -0.87 -21.53
N ILE A 154 4.18 -2.14 -21.84
CA ILE A 154 4.81 -2.53 -23.10
C ILE A 154 3.93 -2.19 -24.30
N GLU A 155 2.65 -2.45 -24.25
CA GLU A 155 1.71 -2.10 -25.29
C GLU A 155 1.68 -0.58 -25.55
N GLN A 156 1.73 0.22 -24.52
CA GLN A 156 1.79 1.68 -24.62
C GLN A 156 3.08 2.19 -25.29
N THR A 157 4.17 1.44 -25.26
CA THR A 157 5.42 1.87 -25.91
C THR A 157 5.28 2.00 -27.43
N ALA A 158 4.34 1.28 -28.03
CA ALA A 158 4.07 1.37 -29.47
C ALA A 158 3.52 2.75 -29.90
N THR A 159 2.83 3.46 -29.00
CA THR A 159 2.20 4.76 -29.26
C THR A 159 2.86 5.91 -28.52
N ALA A 160 3.25 5.70 -27.27
CA ALA A 160 3.82 6.74 -26.39
C ALA A 160 5.36 6.78 -26.38
N GLY A 161 6.02 5.81 -27.04
CA GLY A 161 7.46 5.67 -26.98
C GLY A 161 7.95 4.97 -25.71
N ALA A 162 9.26 4.87 -25.51
CA ALA A 162 9.84 4.18 -24.37
C ALA A 162 9.38 4.79 -23.02
N PHE A 163 9.15 3.95 -22.02
CA PHE A 163 8.84 4.41 -20.68
C PHE A 163 10.00 5.24 -20.10
N GLY A 164 9.82 6.55 -20.08
CA GLY A 164 10.86 7.54 -19.78
C GLY A 164 11.14 7.74 -18.29
N HIS A 165 11.13 6.66 -17.50
CA HIS A 165 11.43 6.72 -16.08
C HIS A 165 12.76 6.05 -15.75
N GLY A 166 13.71 6.84 -15.22
CA GLY A 166 15.00 6.36 -14.80
C GLY A 166 15.82 7.48 -14.17
N TYR A 167 16.63 7.14 -13.19
CA TYR A 167 17.59 8.05 -12.57
C TYR A 167 19.00 7.74 -13.07
N THR A 168 19.90 8.73 -13.03
CA THR A 168 21.29 8.59 -13.51
C THR A 168 22.00 7.38 -12.90
N TYR A 169 21.72 7.06 -11.63
CA TYR A 169 22.32 5.92 -10.93
C TYR A 169 21.43 4.68 -10.86
N SER A 170 20.32 4.62 -11.58
CA SER A 170 19.51 3.40 -11.68
C SER A 170 20.32 2.29 -12.34
N GLY A 171 20.40 1.12 -11.69
CA GLY A 171 21.19 -0.01 -12.17
C GLY A 171 22.71 0.14 -12.00
N HIS A 172 23.17 1.09 -11.17
CA HIS A 172 24.60 1.20 -10.82
C HIS A 172 25.09 -0.08 -10.14
N PRO A 173 26.23 -0.69 -10.59
CA PRO A 173 26.80 -1.91 -10.00
C PRO A 173 27.33 -1.70 -8.58
#